data_8ffcc6b700b734de7e1b72d241a02d5d
#
_entry.id   8ffcc6b700b734de7e1b72d241a02d5d
#
_cell.length_a   1.000
_cell.length_b   1.000
_cell.length_c   1.000
_cell.angle_alpha   90.00
_cell.angle_beta   90.00
_cell.angle_gamma   90.00
#
_symmetry.space_group_name_H-M   'P 1'
#
loop_
_entity.id
_entity.type
_entity.pdbx_description
1 polymer ?
#
loop_
_entity_poly.entity_id
_entity_poly.type
_entity_poly.pdbx_seq_one_letter_code
_entity_poly.pdbx_strand_id
1 'polypeptide(L)'
;MRFWDAGWYHRIVEEGYPDRLPVDANGRVTQNAWAFMPLLSGLATLLGWTGWSFYARAAIVSILASAGAAVVMDRWLSPMTGRRTSLWAVALVWSSPCAAVLQVPYAESLGLALVGLTLWLASRGRALTAIPLALAACFARPVGVPLGAALGLWWAWEVACARAWIPPSWFPRLLPGHVPQAPSARWRLLALTLVTCSAALTWPAIAWLVTGRQDAYTATETSWRGADLAPFVQWATRLGDWVGPHLGLVLLAVVLVTVTLLLSAPGLRALGPAAWFWCLGYLLYLLAFFDPTTSVLRLLLPLAPVGWVLAAAACTTRRRLALLAACVAGQLVWVSWVWDFGSVSVHWVP
;
A
#
# COMPACT_ATOMS: atom_id res chain seq x y z
N MET A 1 -17.44 11.35 10.65
CA MET A 1 -16.09 11.11 10.05
C MET A 1 -14.94 11.34 11.02
N ARG A 2 -15.16 11.25 12.34
CA ARG A 2 -14.15 11.51 13.38
C ARG A 2 -13.47 10.24 13.92
N PHE A 3 -13.46 9.18 13.13
CA PHE A 3 -13.15 7.83 13.59
C PHE A 3 -11.76 7.38 13.15
N TRP A 4 -11.12 6.58 13.99
CA TRP A 4 -9.88 5.88 13.70
C TRP A 4 -8.76 6.80 13.17
N ASP A 5 -8.13 6.47 12.06
CA ASP A 5 -7.01 7.22 11.48
C ASP A 5 -7.34 8.70 11.26
N ALA A 6 -8.57 9.04 10.88
CA ALA A 6 -9.00 10.43 10.69
C ALA A 6 -8.86 11.28 11.96
N GLY A 7 -9.08 10.70 13.13
CA GLY A 7 -8.87 11.36 14.42
C GLY A 7 -7.41 11.66 14.68
N TRP A 8 -6.49 10.74 14.30
CA TRP A 8 -5.06 10.96 14.45
C TRP A 8 -4.53 12.04 13.51
N TYR A 9 -4.97 12.07 12.24
CA TYR A 9 -4.61 13.15 11.32
C TYR A 9 -5.12 14.53 11.79
N HIS A 10 -6.30 14.57 12.43
CA HIS A 10 -6.82 15.80 13.02
C HIS A 10 -5.96 16.24 14.21
N ARG A 11 -5.63 15.32 15.12
CA ARG A 11 -4.77 15.59 16.27
C ARG A 11 -3.40 16.13 15.86
N ILE A 12 -2.81 15.62 14.77
CA ILE A 12 -1.54 16.13 14.23
C ILE A 12 -1.65 17.62 13.85
N VAL A 13 -2.80 18.07 13.33
CA VAL A 13 -3.01 19.48 12.97
C VAL A 13 -3.20 20.35 14.21
N GLU A 14 -3.84 19.86 15.25
CA GLU A 14 -4.13 20.63 16.47
C GLU A 14 -2.97 20.62 17.46
N GLU A 15 -2.35 19.48 17.69
CA GLU A 15 -1.37 19.25 18.75
C GLU A 15 0.06 19.04 18.22
N GLY A 16 0.22 18.71 16.94
CA GLY A 16 1.51 18.30 16.36
C GLY A 16 1.91 16.88 16.75
N TYR A 17 3.21 16.62 16.66
CA TYR A 17 3.83 15.36 17.08
C TYR A 17 4.43 15.52 18.47
N PRO A 18 4.25 14.54 19.38
CA PRO A 18 4.78 14.65 20.72
C PRO A 18 6.33 14.61 20.73
N ASP A 19 6.94 15.51 21.48
CA ASP A 19 8.38 15.55 21.74
C ASP A 19 8.84 14.45 22.71
N ARG A 20 7.92 13.89 23.50
CA ARG A 20 8.13 12.75 24.38
C ARG A 20 7.07 11.68 24.06
N LEU A 21 7.54 10.44 23.91
CA LEU A 21 6.63 9.33 23.65
C LEU A 21 5.77 9.06 24.91
N PRO A 22 4.44 8.97 24.75
CA PRO A 22 3.58 8.55 25.83
C PRO A 22 3.86 7.08 26.17
N VAL A 23 3.92 6.76 27.45
CA VAL A 23 4.18 5.40 27.96
C VAL A 23 3.10 4.99 28.96
N ASP A 24 2.84 3.70 29.04
CA ASP A 24 1.97 3.11 30.03
C ASP A 24 2.66 2.95 31.39
N ALA A 25 1.95 2.42 32.39
CA ALA A 25 2.47 2.16 33.73
C ALA A 25 3.69 1.19 33.75
N ASN A 26 3.89 0.40 32.68
CA ASN A 26 4.99 -0.55 32.53
C ASN A 26 6.15 0.05 31.71
N GLY A 27 6.08 1.32 31.33
CA GLY A 27 7.09 2.01 30.51
C GLY A 27 7.04 1.66 29.02
N ARG A 28 5.99 0.96 28.53
CA ARG A 28 5.81 0.65 27.12
C ARG A 28 5.17 1.83 26.40
N VAL A 29 5.68 2.12 25.19
CA VAL A 29 5.11 3.17 24.34
C VAL A 29 3.66 2.84 24.01
N THR A 30 2.79 3.84 24.16
CA THR A 30 1.39 3.76 23.79
C THR A 30 1.14 4.39 22.43
N GLN A 31 -0.04 4.16 21.86
CA GLN A 31 -0.45 4.72 20.58
C GLN A 31 -0.30 6.24 20.55
N ASN A 32 0.33 6.76 19.50
CA ASN A 32 0.59 8.19 19.36
C ASN A 32 0.70 8.60 17.88
N ALA A 33 0.84 9.91 17.64
CA ALA A 33 0.81 10.50 16.31
C ALA A 33 1.96 10.04 15.37
N TRP A 34 3.09 9.57 15.90
CA TRP A 34 4.24 9.18 15.08
C TRP A 34 3.97 7.99 14.13
N ALA A 35 2.90 7.23 14.35
CA ALA A 35 2.45 6.20 13.39
C ALA A 35 1.87 6.78 12.09
N PHE A 36 1.54 8.08 12.07
CA PHE A 36 0.84 8.73 10.96
C PHE A 36 1.74 9.77 10.28
N MET A 37 1.93 9.63 8.97
CA MET A 37 2.74 10.53 8.18
C MET A 37 2.05 11.88 7.94
N PRO A 38 2.82 13.00 7.81
CA PRO A 38 2.28 14.35 7.85
C PRO A 38 1.57 14.83 6.59
N LEU A 39 1.71 14.13 5.43
CA LEU A 39 1.32 14.72 4.15
C LEU A 39 -0.19 15.00 4.06
N LEU A 40 -1.05 14.08 4.52
CA LEU A 40 -2.51 14.30 4.49
C LEU A 40 -2.90 15.48 5.39
N SER A 41 -2.39 15.52 6.62
CA SER A 41 -2.61 16.63 7.56
C SER A 41 -2.14 17.95 6.98
N GLY A 42 -0.95 17.99 6.39
CA GLY A 42 -0.39 19.17 5.75
C GLY A 42 -1.24 19.67 4.58
N LEU A 43 -1.65 18.77 3.67
CA LEU A 43 -2.52 19.13 2.53
C LEU A 43 -3.89 19.64 3.00
N ALA A 44 -4.47 19.00 4.03
CA ALA A 44 -5.73 19.48 4.60
C ALA A 44 -5.56 20.86 5.27
N THR A 45 -4.40 21.13 5.89
CA THR A 45 -4.10 22.44 6.47
C THR A 45 -3.96 23.53 5.40
N LEU A 46 -3.36 23.23 4.26
CA LEU A 46 -3.27 24.16 3.13
C LEU A 46 -4.64 24.63 2.61
N LEU A 47 -5.69 23.83 2.81
CA LEU A 47 -7.07 24.19 2.49
C LEU A 47 -7.76 24.97 3.62
N GLY A 48 -7.03 25.39 4.66
CA GLY A 48 -7.57 26.13 5.81
C GLY A 48 -8.31 27.42 5.48
N TRP A 49 -7.91 28.08 4.40
CA TRP A 49 -8.56 29.30 3.89
C TRP A 49 -10.02 29.11 3.49
N THR A 50 -10.49 27.87 3.28
CA THR A 50 -11.90 27.57 2.94
C THR A 50 -12.86 27.76 4.12
N GLY A 51 -12.38 27.80 5.36
CA GLY A 51 -13.20 27.81 6.58
C GLY A 51 -13.87 26.47 6.89
N TRP A 52 -13.68 25.43 6.08
CA TRP A 52 -14.26 24.11 6.30
C TRP A 52 -13.56 23.37 7.43
N SER A 53 -14.29 22.42 8.05
CA SER A 53 -13.69 21.56 9.08
C SER A 53 -12.53 20.75 8.53
N PHE A 54 -11.57 20.37 9.38
CA PHE A 54 -10.47 19.49 9.00
C PHE A 54 -10.95 18.25 8.25
N TYR A 55 -11.98 17.58 8.76
CA TYR A 55 -12.50 16.35 8.17
C TYR A 55 -13.05 16.54 6.75
N ALA A 56 -13.69 17.68 6.47
CA ALA A 56 -14.16 17.99 5.13
C ALA A 56 -12.98 18.23 4.17
N ARG A 57 -11.98 18.99 4.61
CA ARG A 57 -10.78 19.29 3.83
C ARG A 57 -9.97 18.03 3.51
N ALA A 58 -9.73 17.19 4.52
CA ALA A 58 -9.02 15.92 4.36
C ALA A 58 -9.81 14.94 3.49
N ALA A 59 -11.15 14.88 3.60
CA ALA A 59 -11.98 14.06 2.72
C ALA A 59 -11.89 14.52 1.25
N ILE A 60 -11.88 15.83 0.98
CA ILE A 60 -11.68 16.36 -0.37
C ILE A 60 -10.32 15.95 -0.93
N VAL A 61 -9.25 16.08 -0.14
CA VAL A 61 -7.91 15.62 -0.56
C VAL A 61 -7.95 14.13 -0.90
N SER A 62 -8.58 13.29 -0.06
CA SER A 62 -8.69 11.85 -0.29
C SER A 62 -9.52 11.51 -1.53
N ILE A 63 -10.65 12.18 -1.75
CA ILE A 63 -11.51 11.98 -2.93
C ILE A 63 -10.77 12.38 -4.22
N LEU A 64 -10.11 13.53 -4.24
CA LEU A 64 -9.33 13.98 -5.40
C LEU A 64 -8.16 13.04 -5.67
N ALA A 65 -7.45 12.60 -4.63
CA ALA A 65 -6.38 11.63 -4.76
C ALA A 65 -6.91 10.27 -5.26
N SER A 66 -8.09 9.82 -4.79
CA SER A 66 -8.77 8.60 -5.25
C SER A 66 -9.11 8.69 -6.74
N ALA A 67 -9.72 9.77 -7.18
CA ALA A 67 -10.02 10.00 -8.60
C ALA A 67 -8.74 10.04 -9.44
N GLY A 68 -7.71 10.74 -8.95
CA GLY A 68 -6.37 10.78 -9.56
C GLY A 68 -5.76 9.38 -9.67
N ALA A 69 -5.83 8.58 -8.60
CA ALA A 69 -5.34 7.19 -8.60
C ALA A 69 -6.05 6.33 -9.65
N ALA A 70 -7.38 6.45 -9.79
CA ALA A 70 -8.15 5.74 -10.80
C ALA A 70 -7.67 6.07 -12.22
N VAL A 71 -7.49 7.36 -12.51
CA VAL A 71 -6.99 7.83 -13.82
C VAL A 71 -5.56 7.35 -14.07
N VAL A 72 -4.70 7.44 -13.08
CA VAL A 72 -3.29 6.99 -13.18
C VAL A 72 -3.21 5.50 -13.46
N MET A 73 -3.94 4.69 -12.70
CA MET A 73 -3.97 3.23 -12.87
C MET A 73 -4.53 2.85 -14.23
N ASP A 74 -5.60 3.51 -14.70
CA ASP A 74 -6.12 3.28 -16.05
C ASP A 74 -5.07 3.62 -17.11
N ARG A 75 -4.46 4.82 -17.05
CA ARG A 75 -3.45 5.27 -18.01
C ARG A 75 -2.19 4.40 -18.02
N TRP A 76 -1.83 3.87 -16.86
CA TRP A 76 -0.67 2.99 -16.72
C TRP A 76 -0.94 1.60 -17.30
N LEU A 77 -2.07 0.97 -16.93
CA LEU A 77 -2.30 -0.46 -17.15
C LEU A 77 -3.19 -0.77 -18.37
N SER A 78 -3.95 0.20 -18.89
CA SER A 78 -4.80 -0.02 -20.07
C SER A 78 -4.04 -0.38 -21.35
N PRO A 79 -2.80 0.11 -21.61
CA PRO A 79 -2.06 -0.33 -22.80
C PRO A 79 -1.75 -1.82 -22.82
N MET A 80 -1.67 -2.47 -21.64
CA MET A 80 -1.35 -3.91 -21.52
C MET A 80 -2.60 -4.80 -21.53
N THR A 81 -3.77 -4.26 -21.17
CA THR A 81 -5.01 -5.07 -20.98
C THR A 81 -6.15 -4.66 -21.90
N GLY A 82 -6.00 -3.52 -22.59
CA GLY A 82 -7.05 -2.90 -23.38
C GLY A 82 -8.01 -2.05 -22.52
N ARG A 83 -8.51 -0.97 -23.14
CA ARG A 83 -9.33 0.05 -22.45
C ARG A 83 -10.58 -0.53 -21.76
N ARG A 84 -11.29 -1.43 -22.42
CA ARG A 84 -12.52 -2.03 -21.85
C ARG A 84 -12.22 -2.83 -20.60
N THR A 85 -11.16 -3.62 -20.59
CA THR A 85 -10.73 -4.41 -19.43
C THR A 85 -10.27 -3.49 -18.31
N SER A 86 -9.52 -2.43 -18.64
CA SER A 86 -9.04 -1.46 -17.67
C SER A 86 -10.18 -0.71 -16.95
N LEU A 87 -11.21 -0.29 -17.67
CA LEU A 87 -12.40 0.33 -17.06
C LEU A 87 -13.11 -0.63 -16.08
N TRP A 88 -13.22 -1.92 -16.44
CA TRP A 88 -13.75 -2.91 -15.51
C TRP A 88 -12.85 -3.11 -14.30
N ALA A 89 -11.53 -3.08 -14.48
CA ALA A 89 -10.58 -3.19 -13.38
C ALA A 89 -10.71 -2.02 -12.40
N VAL A 90 -10.81 -0.79 -12.91
CA VAL A 90 -11.09 0.40 -12.08
C VAL A 90 -12.39 0.20 -11.32
N ALA A 91 -13.48 -0.21 -11.99
CA ALA A 91 -14.75 -0.45 -11.31
C ALA A 91 -14.63 -1.50 -10.20
N LEU A 92 -13.93 -2.61 -10.42
CA LEU A 92 -13.72 -3.65 -9.41
C LEU A 92 -12.90 -3.17 -8.22
N VAL A 93 -11.80 -2.44 -8.46
CA VAL A 93 -10.93 -1.94 -7.37
C VAL A 93 -11.65 -0.89 -6.53
N TRP A 94 -12.35 0.05 -7.17
CA TRP A 94 -13.09 1.13 -6.47
C TRP A 94 -14.43 0.69 -5.87
N SER A 95 -14.86 -0.55 -6.16
CA SER A 95 -16.00 -1.20 -5.50
C SER A 95 -15.57 -2.37 -4.62
N SER A 96 -14.27 -2.59 -4.41
CA SER A 96 -13.77 -3.67 -3.54
C SER A 96 -14.26 -3.48 -2.09
N PRO A 97 -14.29 -4.53 -1.27
CA PRO A 97 -14.91 -4.49 0.06
C PRO A 97 -14.51 -3.29 0.92
N CYS A 98 -13.24 -2.91 0.89
CA CYS A 98 -12.70 -1.81 1.69
C CYS A 98 -12.55 -0.49 0.91
N ALA A 99 -13.01 -0.40 -0.34
CA ALA A 99 -12.80 0.79 -1.17
C ALA A 99 -13.49 2.07 -0.64
N ALA A 100 -14.45 1.95 0.28
CA ALA A 100 -15.03 3.09 0.99
C ALA A 100 -13.95 3.94 1.70
N VAL A 101 -12.85 3.33 2.14
CA VAL A 101 -11.68 4.01 2.74
C VAL A 101 -11.07 5.05 1.80
N LEU A 102 -11.19 4.87 0.49
CA LEU A 102 -10.65 5.80 -0.51
C LEU A 102 -11.39 7.14 -0.57
N GLN A 103 -12.50 7.30 0.17
CA GLN A 103 -13.34 8.50 0.13
C GLN A 103 -13.45 9.21 1.49
N VAL A 104 -12.80 8.68 2.52
CA VAL A 104 -12.79 9.25 3.86
C VAL A 104 -11.45 9.93 4.15
N PRO A 105 -11.31 10.71 5.25
CA PRO A 105 -10.08 11.41 5.61
C PRO A 105 -8.92 10.47 6.00
N TYR A 106 -8.53 9.60 5.08
CA TYR A 106 -7.47 8.61 5.23
C TYR A 106 -6.42 8.79 4.13
N ALA A 107 -5.19 8.37 4.37
CA ALA A 107 -4.09 8.56 3.44
C ALA A 107 -3.96 7.45 2.36
N GLU A 108 -4.86 6.45 2.34
CA GLU A 108 -4.84 5.35 1.37
C GLU A 108 -4.90 5.83 -0.07
N SER A 109 -5.83 6.72 -0.38
CA SER A 109 -6.00 7.29 -1.71
C SER A 109 -4.77 8.06 -2.17
N LEU A 110 -4.20 8.86 -1.26
CA LEU A 110 -3.01 9.65 -1.53
C LEU A 110 -1.79 8.73 -1.77
N GLY A 111 -1.61 7.72 -0.94
CA GLY A 111 -0.59 6.70 -1.11
C GLY A 111 -0.73 5.95 -2.44
N LEU A 112 -1.96 5.51 -2.78
CA LEU A 112 -2.24 4.79 -4.02
C LEU A 112 -1.95 5.65 -5.26
N ALA A 113 -2.34 6.94 -5.24
CA ALA A 113 -2.08 7.87 -6.34
C ALA A 113 -0.58 8.11 -6.54
N LEU A 114 0.15 8.40 -5.46
CA LEU A 114 1.58 8.72 -5.51
C LEU A 114 2.43 7.52 -5.90
N VAL A 115 2.15 6.34 -5.35
CA VAL A 115 2.81 5.08 -5.73
C VAL A 115 2.50 4.75 -7.19
N GLY A 116 1.24 4.83 -7.60
CA GLY A 116 0.83 4.57 -8.98
C GLY A 116 1.54 5.50 -9.97
N LEU A 117 1.59 6.81 -9.69
CA LEU A 117 2.32 7.80 -10.51
C LEU A 117 3.83 7.49 -10.55
N THR A 118 4.43 7.15 -9.42
CA THR A 118 5.86 6.80 -9.34
C THR A 118 6.18 5.61 -10.25
N LEU A 119 5.41 4.53 -10.12
CA LEU A 119 5.60 3.31 -10.90
C LEU A 119 5.30 3.52 -12.39
N TRP A 120 4.26 4.28 -12.71
CA TRP A 120 3.93 4.63 -14.10
C TRP A 120 5.03 5.45 -14.75
N LEU A 121 5.54 6.50 -14.12
CA LEU A 121 6.66 7.29 -14.65
C LEU A 121 7.94 6.46 -14.78
N ALA A 122 8.26 5.65 -13.78
CA ALA A 122 9.41 4.74 -13.83
C ALA A 122 9.29 3.75 -15.00
N SER A 123 8.09 3.18 -15.25
CA SER A 123 7.84 2.27 -16.39
C SER A 123 7.97 2.95 -17.75
N ARG A 124 7.82 4.28 -17.80
CA ARG A 124 8.05 5.13 -18.98
C ARG A 124 9.49 5.59 -19.15
N GLY A 125 10.44 5.08 -18.35
CA GLY A 125 11.83 5.52 -18.35
C GLY A 125 12.07 6.90 -17.72
N ARG A 126 11.04 7.47 -17.05
CA ARG A 126 11.08 8.77 -16.39
C ARG A 126 11.33 8.65 -14.87
N ALA A 127 12.27 7.78 -14.48
CA ALA A 127 12.52 7.49 -13.08
C ALA A 127 12.94 8.72 -12.26
N LEU A 128 13.74 9.64 -12.83
CA LEU A 128 14.14 10.85 -12.11
C LEU A 128 12.96 11.81 -11.85
N THR A 129 12.03 11.94 -12.78
CA THR A 129 10.81 12.74 -12.57
C THR A 129 9.84 12.10 -11.58
N ALA A 130 9.99 10.82 -11.28
CA ALA A 130 9.22 10.12 -10.26
C ALA A 130 9.75 10.36 -8.83
N ILE A 131 10.97 10.88 -8.66
CA ILE A 131 11.58 11.09 -7.33
C ILE A 131 10.69 11.92 -6.39
N PRO A 132 10.20 13.13 -6.75
CA PRO A 132 9.37 13.90 -5.84
C PRO A 132 8.07 13.19 -5.46
N LEU A 133 7.52 12.37 -6.34
CA LEU A 133 6.31 11.58 -6.05
C LEU A 133 6.61 10.42 -5.09
N ALA A 134 7.75 9.76 -5.25
CA ALA A 134 8.20 8.72 -4.32
C ALA A 134 8.46 9.30 -2.92
N LEU A 135 9.11 10.47 -2.83
CA LEU A 135 9.28 11.20 -1.58
C LEU A 135 7.93 11.51 -0.93
N ALA A 136 7.01 12.11 -1.69
CA ALA A 136 5.67 12.42 -1.20
C ALA A 136 4.92 11.15 -0.73
N ALA A 137 5.07 10.02 -1.43
CA ALA A 137 4.46 8.74 -1.03
C ALA A 137 4.97 8.27 0.33
N CYS A 138 6.28 8.42 0.62
CA CYS A 138 6.88 8.08 1.92
C CYS A 138 6.32 8.93 3.07
N PHE A 139 5.95 10.18 2.80
CA PHE A 139 5.32 11.08 3.78
C PHE A 139 3.79 11.02 3.79
N ALA A 140 3.17 10.25 2.87
CA ALA A 140 1.74 9.97 2.91
C ALA A 140 1.42 8.72 3.74
N ARG A 141 2.21 7.65 3.56
CA ARG A 141 2.04 6.35 4.23
C ARG A 141 3.39 5.64 4.38
N PRO A 142 3.50 4.62 5.25
CA PRO A 142 4.71 3.81 5.40
C PRO A 142 4.96 2.90 4.18
N VAL A 143 4.83 3.44 2.96
CA VAL A 143 5.03 2.70 1.71
C VAL A 143 6.45 2.81 1.18
N GLY A 144 7.32 3.59 1.81
CA GLY A 144 8.70 3.76 1.38
C GLY A 144 9.49 2.46 1.36
N VAL A 145 9.32 1.61 2.38
CA VAL A 145 9.98 0.30 2.47
C VAL A 145 9.54 -0.61 1.32
N PRO A 146 8.25 -0.90 1.12
CA PRO A 146 7.83 -1.76 0.01
C PRO A 146 8.09 -1.16 -1.37
N LEU A 147 8.01 0.17 -1.53
CA LEU A 147 8.32 0.84 -2.79
C LEU A 147 9.82 0.76 -3.10
N GLY A 148 10.68 1.01 -2.11
CA GLY A 148 12.12 0.83 -2.24
C GLY A 148 12.51 -0.61 -2.58
N ALA A 149 11.90 -1.59 -1.91
CA ALA A 149 12.10 -3.01 -2.20
C ALA A 149 11.66 -3.35 -3.65
N ALA A 150 10.49 -2.89 -4.07
CA ALA A 150 9.98 -3.13 -5.42
C ALA A 150 10.91 -2.55 -6.50
N LEU A 151 11.31 -1.28 -6.34
CA LEU A 151 12.22 -0.60 -7.28
C LEU A 151 13.62 -1.23 -7.28
N GLY A 152 14.13 -1.62 -6.10
CA GLY A 152 15.42 -2.29 -5.96
C GLY A 152 15.46 -3.67 -6.59
N LEU A 153 14.42 -4.49 -6.38
CA LEU A 153 14.27 -5.79 -7.02
C LEU A 153 14.12 -5.65 -8.53
N TRP A 154 13.37 -4.66 -9.00
CA TRP A 154 13.27 -4.37 -10.43
C TRP A 154 14.62 -3.96 -11.00
N TRP A 155 15.35 -3.05 -10.36
CA TRP A 155 16.69 -2.67 -10.78
C TRP A 155 17.65 -3.87 -10.82
N ALA A 156 17.65 -4.71 -9.78
CA ALA A 156 18.47 -5.91 -9.73
C ALA A 156 18.15 -6.89 -10.86
N TRP A 157 16.88 -7.07 -11.18
CA TRP A 157 16.42 -7.82 -12.35
C TRP A 157 16.99 -7.26 -13.66
N GLU A 158 16.89 -5.94 -13.88
CA GLU A 158 17.43 -5.29 -15.08
C GLU A 158 18.94 -5.48 -15.22
N VAL A 159 19.67 -5.43 -14.10
CA VAL A 159 21.12 -5.70 -14.08
C VAL A 159 21.41 -7.17 -14.38
N ALA A 160 20.69 -8.09 -13.77
CA ALA A 160 20.87 -9.53 -13.98
C ALA A 160 20.60 -9.94 -15.43
N CYS A 161 19.54 -9.37 -16.03
CA CYS A 161 19.24 -9.55 -17.46
C CYS A 161 20.35 -9.01 -18.35
N ALA A 162 20.82 -7.79 -18.08
CA ALA A 162 21.85 -7.14 -18.90
C ALA A 162 23.23 -7.81 -18.80
N ARG A 163 23.52 -8.47 -17.69
CA ARG A 163 24.76 -9.25 -17.47
C ARG A 163 24.64 -10.71 -17.87
N ALA A 164 23.50 -11.12 -18.46
CA ALA A 164 23.20 -12.49 -18.82
C ALA A 164 23.29 -13.49 -17.64
N TRP A 165 23.13 -13.01 -16.39
CA TRP A 165 23.02 -13.90 -15.23
C TRP A 165 21.72 -14.71 -15.28
N ILE A 166 20.68 -14.16 -15.93
CA ILE A 166 19.45 -14.85 -16.25
C ILE A 166 19.49 -15.15 -17.74
N PRO A 167 19.33 -16.42 -18.16
CA PRO A 167 19.32 -16.77 -19.57
C PRO A 167 18.19 -16.02 -20.33
N PRO A 168 18.46 -15.45 -21.50
CA PRO A 168 17.45 -14.73 -22.28
C PRO A 168 16.19 -15.56 -22.60
N SER A 169 16.35 -16.90 -22.71
CA SER A 169 15.23 -17.84 -22.90
C SER A 169 14.22 -17.88 -21.74
N TRP A 170 14.60 -17.38 -20.56
CA TRP A 170 13.74 -17.33 -19.37
C TRP A 170 12.91 -16.05 -19.29
N PHE A 171 13.34 -14.95 -19.95
CA PHE A 171 12.64 -13.65 -19.91
C PHE A 171 11.17 -13.76 -20.29
N PRO A 172 10.80 -14.40 -21.42
CA PRO A 172 9.40 -14.53 -21.80
C PRO A 172 8.57 -15.38 -20.80
N ARG A 173 9.23 -16.27 -20.07
CA ARG A 173 8.58 -17.12 -19.04
C ARG A 173 8.34 -16.38 -17.74
N LEU A 174 9.27 -15.50 -17.36
CA LEU A 174 9.22 -14.74 -16.09
C LEU A 174 8.45 -13.44 -16.26
N LEU A 175 8.77 -12.63 -17.26
CA LEU A 175 8.10 -11.36 -17.58
C LEU A 175 7.88 -11.25 -19.08
N PRO A 176 6.71 -11.69 -19.61
CA PRO A 176 6.41 -11.68 -21.03
C PRO A 176 6.55 -10.28 -21.64
N GLY A 177 7.20 -10.19 -22.82
CA GLY A 177 7.36 -8.92 -23.54
C GLY A 177 8.38 -7.95 -22.92
N HIS A 178 9.06 -8.34 -21.82
CA HIS A 178 10.08 -7.50 -21.24
C HIS A 178 11.35 -7.44 -22.10
N VAL A 179 11.82 -6.22 -22.34
CA VAL A 179 13.11 -5.94 -22.99
C VAL A 179 13.99 -5.23 -21.96
N PRO A 180 15.22 -5.72 -21.69
CA PRO A 180 16.10 -5.09 -20.72
C PRO A 180 16.35 -3.62 -21.01
N GLN A 181 16.33 -2.80 -19.99
CA GLN A 181 16.50 -1.35 -20.12
C GLN A 181 17.93 -0.98 -20.52
N ALA A 182 18.06 0.15 -21.23
CA ALA A 182 19.36 0.73 -21.53
C ALA A 182 20.14 1.09 -20.25
N PRO A 183 21.49 1.12 -20.27
CA PRO A 183 22.30 1.44 -19.09
C PRO A 183 21.89 2.73 -18.41
N SER A 184 21.60 3.79 -19.18
CA SER A 184 21.17 5.09 -18.65
C SER A 184 19.82 5.02 -17.90
N ALA A 185 18.89 4.16 -18.35
CA ALA A 185 17.61 3.97 -17.67
C ALA A 185 17.79 3.17 -16.36
N ARG A 186 18.68 2.18 -16.34
CA ARG A 186 19.02 1.42 -15.11
C ARG A 186 19.61 2.32 -14.02
N TRP A 187 20.51 3.27 -14.40
CA TRP A 187 21.06 4.23 -13.43
C TRP A 187 20.01 5.18 -12.87
N ARG A 188 19.06 5.64 -13.71
CA ARG A 188 17.94 6.47 -13.24
C ARG A 188 17.03 5.68 -12.29
N LEU A 189 16.79 4.41 -12.58
CA LEU A 189 16.01 3.52 -11.71
C LEU A 189 16.72 3.28 -10.38
N LEU A 190 18.05 3.07 -10.40
CA LEU A 190 18.87 2.98 -9.18
C LEU A 190 18.78 4.27 -8.35
N ALA A 191 18.91 5.42 -8.97
CA ALA A 191 18.80 6.71 -8.28
C ALA A 191 17.44 6.86 -7.59
N LEU A 192 16.33 6.54 -8.29
CA LEU A 192 15.00 6.53 -7.71
C LEU A 192 14.91 5.54 -6.54
N THR A 193 15.48 4.34 -6.68
CA THR A 193 15.53 3.33 -5.61
C THR A 193 16.24 3.85 -4.36
N LEU A 194 17.45 4.37 -4.53
CA LEU A 194 18.26 4.87 -3.41
C LEU A 194 17.58 6.02 -2.68
N VAL A 195 17.02 6.98 -3.43
CA VAL A 195 16.27 8.09 -2.85
C VAL A 195 15.03 7.59 -2.11
N THR A 196 14.28 6.63 -2.66
CA THR A 196 13.10 6.06 -2.01
C THR A 196 13.47 5.33 -0.72
N CYS A 197 14.54 4.52 -0.72
CA CYS A 197 15.05 3.84 0.47
C CYS A 197 15.49 4.83 1.55
N SER A 198 16.20 5.90 1.18
CA SER A 198 16.59 6.96 2.11
C SER A 198 15.37 7.68 2.69
N ALA A 199 14.37 7.97 1.85
CA ALA A 199 13.12 8.60 2.27
C ALA A 199 12.32 7.72 3.23
N ALA A 200 12.35 6.40 3.06
CA ALA A 200 11.71 5.45 3.98
C ALA A 200 12.28 5.54 5.42
N LEU A 201 13.55 5.91 5.56
CA LEU A 201 14.21 6.08 6.84
C LEU A 201 14.07 7.49 7.41
N THR A 202 13.65 8.46 6.58
CA THR A 202 13.58 9.88 7.00
C THR A 202 12.56 10.09 8.12
N TRP A 203 11.36 9.46 8.02
CA TRP A 203 10.33 9.61 9.06
C TRP A 203 10.75 9.00 10.41
N PRO A 204 11.25 7.76 10.49
CA PRO A 204 11.87 7.22 11.69
C PRO A 204 13.00 8.10 12.25
N ALA A 205 13.85 8.66 11.38
CA ALA A 205 14.93 9.56 11.80
C ALA A 205 14.42 10.87 12.40
N ILE A 206 13.36 11.46 11.83
CA ILE A 206 12.70 12.66 12.40
C ILE A 206 12.12 12.33 13.77
N ALA A 207 11.40 11.19 13.91
CA ALA A 207 10.86 10.76 15.19
C ALA A 207 11.96 10.59 16.23
N TRP A 208 13.08 9.97 15.87
CA TRP A 208 14.25 9.85 16.74
C TRP A 208 14.81 11.21 17.13
N LEU A 209 15.06 12.09 16.20
CA LEU A 209 15.65 13.42 16.47
C LEU A 209 14.77 14.27 17.38
N VAL A 210 13.45 14.19 17.23
CA VAL A 210 12.51 14.97 18.03
C VAL A 210 12.34 14.38 19.42
N THR A 211 12.23 13.04 19.55
CA THR A 211 11.95 12.39 20.84
C THR A 211 13.21 11.98 21.60
N GLY A 212 14.39 12.03 20.98
CA GLY A 212 15.66 11.53 21.54
C GLY A 212 15.76 10.01 21.61
N ARG A 213 14.78 9.26 21.08
CA ARG A 213 14.68 7.82 21.23
C ARG A 213 14.78 7.12 19.86
N GLN A 214 15.81 6.28 19.64
CA GLN A 214 16.10 5.65 18.36
C GLN A 214 14.96 4.77 17.83
N ASP A 215 14.26 4.07 18.71
CA ASP A 215 13.15 3.18 18.40
C ASP A 215 11.79 3.89 18.38
N ALA A 216 11.75 5.23 18.44
CA ALA A 216 10.52 6.00 18.57
C ALA A 216 9.42 5.57 17.58
N TYR A 217 9.76 5.46 16.30
CA TYR A 217 8.82 5.06 15.26
C TYR A 217 8.41 3.59 15.39
N THR A 218 9.37 2.68 15.53
CA THR A 218 9.08 1.24 15.61
C THR A 218 8.34 0.88 16.89
N ALA A 219 8.69 1.48 18.04
CA ALA A 219 7.97 1.31 19.29
C ALA A 219 6.53 1.85 19.21
N THR A 220 6.32 2.97 18.47
CA THR A 220 4.98 3.48 18.21
C THR A 220 4.18 2.52 17.33
N GLU A 221 4.74 2.03 16.21
CA GLU A 221 4.08 1.07 15.33
C GLU A 221 3.71 -0.23 16.04
N THR A 222 4.61 -0.75 16.89
CA THR A 222 4.35 -1.98 17.66
C THR A 222 3.32 -1.79 18.77
N SER A 223 3.11 -0.57 19.26
CA SER A 223 2.08 -0.28 20.27
C SER A 223 0.65 -0.59 19.81
N TRP A 224 0.40 -0.58 18.50
CA TRP A 224 -0.88 -0.96 17.91
C TRP A 224 -1.10 -2.48 17.88
N ARG A 225 -0.04 -3.25 18.02
CA ARG A 225 -0.04 -4.72 17.87
C ARG A 225 0.05 -5.44 19.21
N GLY A 226 0.52 -4.76 20.24
CA GLY A 226 0.76 -5.37 21.55
C GLY A 226 1.91 -6.39 21.56
N ALA A 227 2.75 -6.41 20.52
CA ALA A 227 3.87 -7.34 20.36
C ALA A 227 5.08 -6.64 19.76
N ASP A 228 6.28 -7.14 20.05
CA ASP A 228 7.53 -6.63 19.51
C ASP A 228 7.64 -6.86 17.99
N LEU A 229 8.49 -6.07 17.34
CA LEU A 229 8.76 -6.22 15.92
C LEU A 229 9.55 -7.51 15.65
N ALA A 230 8.87 -8.51 15.10
CA ALA A 230 9.46 -9.80 14.72
C ALA A 230 9.14 -10.11 13.26
N PRO A 231 10.05 -9.79 12.32
CA PRO A 231 9.82 -10.00 10.90
C PRO A 231 9.48 -11.46 10.58
N PHE A 232 8.46 -11.67 9.74
CA PHE A 232 7.92 -12.96 9.27
C PHE A 232 7.27 -13.87 10.34
N VAL A 233 7.30 -13.49 11.62
CA VAL A 233 6.75 -14.30 12.71
C VAL A 233 5.26 -14.00 12.94
N GLN A 234 4.84 -12.75 12.76
CA GLN A 234 3.52 -12.26 13.16
C GLN A 234 2.35 -13.03 12.51
N TRP A 235 2.50 -13.41 11.24
CA TRP A 235 1.46 -14.18 10.55
C TRP A 235 1.24 -15.55 11.19
N ALA A 236 2.32 -16.26 11.51
CA ALA A 236 2.20 -17.58 12.17
C ALA A 236 1.58 -17.46 13.57
N THR A 237 2.05 -16.48 14.34
CA THR A 237 1.55 -16.23 15.70
C THR A 237 0.07 -15.86 15.67
N ARG A 238 -0.31 -14.84 14.90
CA ARG A 238 -1.68 -14.34 14.86
C ARG A 238 -2.69 -15.37 14.33
N LEU A 239 -2.33 -16.08 13.27
CA LEU A 239 -3.19 -17.15 12.76
C LEU A 239 -3.31 -18.30 13.77
N GLY A 240 -2.23 -18.60 14.50
CA GLY A 240 -2.28 -19.55 15.61
C GLY A 240 -3.18 -19.11 16.75
N ASP A 241 -3.16 -17.83 17.10
CA ASP A 241 -4.05 -17.25 18.13
C ASP A 241 -5.53 -17.34 17.74
N TRP A 242 -5.84 -17.19 16.44
CA TRP A 242 -7.23 -17.19 15.98
C TRP A 242 -7.86 -18.59 15.90
N VAL A 243 -7.11 -19.59 15.43
CA VAL A 243 -7.66 -20.90 15.10
C VAL A 243 -6.90 -22.06 15.71
N GLY A 244 -5.94 -21.79 16.58
CA GLY A 244 -5.03 -22.76 17.16
C GLY A 244 -3.79 -23.04 16.31
N PRO A 245 -2.70 -23.54 16.92
CA PRO A 245 -1.37 -23.60 16.30
C PRO A 245 -1.34 -24.45 15.03
N HIS A 246 -2.03 -25.58 14.98
CA HIS A 246 -2.03 -26.45 13.80
C HIS A 246 -2.80 -25.88 12.62
N LEU A 247 -4.02 -25.38 12.85
CA LEU A 247 -4.81 -24.74 11.80
C LEU A 247 -4.20 -23.41 11.37
N GLY A 248 -3.56 -22.68 12.28
CA GLY A 248 -2.82 -21.46 11.98
C GLY A 248 -1.71 -21.69 10.95
N LEU A 249 -0.94 -22.77 11.09
CA LEU A 249 0.08 -23.16 10.12
C LEU A 249 -0.51 -23.56 8.76
N VAL A 250 -1.67 -24.25 8.76
CA VAL A 250 -2.38 -24.56 7.51
C VAL A 250 -2.83 -23.28 6.81
N LEU A 251 -3.41 -22.32 7.54
CA LEU A 251 -3.81 -21.04 6.99
C LEU A 251 -2.61 -20.24 6.47
N LEU A 252 -1.48 -20.24 7.19
CA LEU A 252 -0.24 -19.63 6.72
C LEU A 252 0.22 -20.26 5.40
N ALA A 253 0.19 -21.59 5.30
CA ALA A 253 0.54 -22.28 4.06
C ALA A 253 -0.41 -21.87 2.91
N VAL A 254 -1.71 -21.75 3.17
CA VAL A 254 -2.70 -21.26 2.18
C VAL A 254 -2.37 -19.82 1.75
N VAL A 255 -2.02 -18.93 2.67
CA VAL A 255 -1.59 -17.56 2.35
C VAL A 255 -0.37 -17.58 1.45
N LEU A 256 0.68 -18.35 1.80
CA LEU A 256 1.92 -18.43 1.02
C LEU A 256 1.69 -19.03 -0.36
N VAL A 257 0.86 -20.06 -0.47
CA VAL A 257 0.45 -20.65 -1.76
C VAL A 257 -0.32 -19.62 -2.59
N THR A 258 -1.26 -18.89 -1.98
CA THR A 258 -2.05 -17.86 -2.68
C THR A 258 -1.14 -16.74 -3.20
N VAL A 259 -0.21 -16.25 -2.40
CA VAL A 259 0.80 -15.26 -2.81
C VAL A 259 1.64 -15.79 -3.98
N THR A 260 2.10 -17.02 -3.88
CA THR A 260 2.91 -17.68 -4.94
C THR A 260 2.12 -17.82 -6.24
N LEU A 261 0.86 -18.26 -6.16
CA LEU A 261 -0.02 -18.38 -7.33
C LEU A 261 -0.31 -17.02 -7.96
N LEU A 262 -0.57 -16.00 -7.14
CA LEU A 262 -0.79 -14.63 -7.61
C LEU A 262 0.44 -14.08 -8.37
N LEU A 263 1.62 -14.19 -7.77
CA LEU A 263 2.88 -13.74 -8.39
C LEU A 263 3.25 -14.56 -9.64
N SER A 264 2.83 -15.83 -9.68
CA SER A 264 3.03 -16.73 -10.83
C SER A 264 1.97 -16.53 -11.92
N ALA A 265 0.88 -15.78 -11.65
CA ALA A 265 -0.21 -15.61 -12.60
C ALA A 265 0.27 -14.93 -13.89
N PRO A 266 0.01 -15.51 -15.06
CA PRO A 266 0.42 -14.93 -16.34
C PRO A 266 -0.12 -13.51 -16.55
N GLY A 267 -1.35 -13.26 -16.08
CA GLY A 267 -1.98 -11.94 -16.15
C GLY A 267 -1.21 -10.86 -15.38
N LEU A 268 -0.69 -11.16 -14.16
CA LEU A 268 0.09 -10.20 -13.39
C LEU A 268 1.46 -9.94 -14.04
N ARG A 269 2.12 -11.00 -14.50
CA ARG A 269 3.40 -10.89 -15.20
C ARG A 269 3.29 -10.10 -16.52
N ALA A 270 2.17 -10.22 -17.22
CA ALA A 270 1.88 -9.46 -18.43
C ALA A 270 1.66 -7.96 -18.20
N LEU A 271 1.40 -7.51 -16.96
CA LEU A 271 1.34 -6.09 -16.63
C LEU A 271 2.74 -5.41 -16.58
N GLY A 272 3.78 -6.19 -16.77
CA GLY A 272 5.16 -5.70 -16.85
C GLY A 272 5.87 -5.57 -15.49
N PRO A 273 7.18 -5.25 -15.53
CA PRO A 273 8.03 -5.32 -14.34
C PRO A 273 7.59 -4.37 -13.22
N ALA A 274 7.20 -3.15 -13.53
CA ALA A 274 6.81 -2.17 -12.49
C ALA A 274 5.63 -2.66 -11.64
N ALA A 275 4.58 -3.24 -12.26
CA ALA A 275 3.43 -3.77 -11.56
C ALA A 275 3.76 -5.07 -10.82
N TRP A 276 4.55 -5.94 -11.44
CA TRP A 276 4.91 -7.22 -10.85
C TRP A 276 5.83 -7.05 -9.63
N PHE A 277 6.89 -6.25 -9.75
CA PHE A 277 7.81 -5.99 -8.64
C PHE A 277 7.15 -5.18 -7.52
N TRP A 278 6.20 -4.30 -7.85
CA TRP A 278 5.39 -3.65 -6.83
C TRP A 278 4.58 -4.67 -6.01
N CYS A 279 3.86 -5.56 -6.67
CA CYS A 279 3.10 -6.59 -5.97
C CYS A 279 4.02 -7.50 -5.14
N LEU A 280 5.17 -7.90 -5.68
CA LEU A 280 6.17 -8.70 -4.95
C LEU A 280 6.69 -7.95 -3.72
N GLY A 281 7.21 -6.72 -3.90
CA GLY A 281 7.78 -5.94 -2.80
C GLY A 281 6.77 -5.60 -1.70
N TYR A 282 5.54 -5.29 -2.10
CA TYR A 282 4.47 -4.98 -1.15
C TYR A 282 3.98 -6.24 -0.39
N LEU A 283 3.83 -7.37 -1.06
CA LEU A 283 3.48 -8.64 -0.41
C LEU A 283 4.58 -9.12 0.55
N LEU A 284 5.85 -9.01 0.15
CA LEU A 284 6.98 -9.30 1.03
C LEU A 284 6.97 -8.39 2.27
N TYR A 285 6.68 -7.10 2.10
CA TYR A 285 6.54 -6.17 3.21
C TYR A 285 5.41 -6.56 4.17
N LEU A 286 4.24 -6.93 3.63
CA LEU A 286 3.12 -7.39 4.46
C LEU A 286 3.46 -8.68 5.21
N LEU A 287 4.10 -9.65 4.55
CA LEU A 287 4.52 -10.90 5.19
C LEU A 287 5.58 -10.68 6.26
N ALA A 288 6.48 -9.71 6.05
CA ALA A 288 7.56 -9.44 6.98
C ALA A 288 7.11 -8.64 8.20
N PHE A 289 6.31 -7.60 8.00
CA PHE A 289 6.10 -6.57 9.02
C PHE A 289 4.65 -6.38 9.46
N PHE A 290 3.67 -6.89 8.71
CA PHE A 290 2.28 -6.72 9.07
C PHE A 290 1.81 -7.80 10.05
N ASP A 291 1.10 -7.36 11.08
CA ASP A 291 0.34 -8.24 11.97
C ASP A 291 -1.10 -8.36 11.42
N PRO A 292 -1.51 -9.53 10.89
CA PRO A 292 -2.81 -9.66 10.25
C PRO A 292 -3.94 -9.47 11.26
N THR A 293 -4.65 -8.36 11.09
CA THR A 293 -5.85 -7.97 11.83
C THR A 293 -7.01 -7.78 10.86
N THR A 294 -8.14 -7.31 11.33
CA THR A 294 -9.30 -7.00 10.48
C THR A 294 -9.00 -5.93 9.43
N SER A 295 -7.97 -5.09 9.63
CA SER A 295 -7.50 -4.11 8.66
C SER A 295 -6.76 -4.71 7.45
N VAL A 296 -6.55 -6.04 7.40
CA VAL A 296 -5.86 -6.70 6.29
C VAL A 296 -6.47 -6.35 4.93
N LEU A 297 -7.79 -6.31 4.82
CA LEU A 297 -8.48 -6.00 3.56
C LEU A 297 -8.12 -4.59 3.06
N ARG A 298 -8.05 -3.61 3.96
CA ARG A 298 -7.65 -2.24 3.65
C ARG A 298 -6.20 -2.18 3.16
N LEU A 299 -5.32 -2.95 3.80
CA LEU A 299 -3.90 -3.01 3.44
C LEU A 299 -3.64 -3.79 2.14
N LEU A 300 -4.64 -4.47 1.57
CA LEU A 300 -4.53 -5.06 0.23
C LEU A 300 -4.86 -4.06 -0.90
N LEU A 301 -5.43 -2.87 -0.62
CA LEU A 301 -5.73 -1.86 -1.63
C LEU A 301 -4.54 -1.43 -2.51
N PRO A 302 -3.30 -1.30 -1.99
CA PRO A 302 -2.14 -1.00 -2.82
C PRO A 302 -1.81 -2.07 -3.87
N LEU A 303 -2.34 -3.29 -3.74
CA LEU A 303 -2.28 -4.33 -4.76
C LEU A 303 -3.30 -4.10 -5.90
N ALA A 304 -3.71 -2.87 -6.14
CA ALA A 304 -4.65 -2.50 -7.20
C ALA A 304 -4.37 -3.14 -8.57
N PRO A 305 -3.11 -3.37 -9.03
CA PRO A 305 -2.84 -4.09 -10.28
C PRO A 305 -3.53 -5.47 -10.37
N VAL A 306 -3.80 -6.13 -9.25
CA VAL A 306 -4.53 -7.41 -9.21
C VAL A 306 -5.96 -7.26 -9.78
N GLY A 307 -6.59 -6.09 -9.63
CA GLY A 307 -7.89 -5.81 -10.23
C GLY A 307 -7.88 -5.92 -11.76
N TRP A 308 -6.77 -5.55 -12.41
CA TRP A 308 -6.58 -5.71 -13.87
C TRP A 308 -6.45 -7.18 -14.26
N VAL A 309 -5.78 -7.98 -13.42
CA VAL A 309 -5.68 -9.44 -13.62
C VAL A 309 -7.07 -10.08 -13.52
N LEU A 310 -7.85 -9.73 -12.50
CA LEU A 310 -9.21 -10.24 -12.29
C LEU A 310 -10.15 -9.81 -13.41
N ALA A 311 -10.11 -8.55 -13.84
CA ALA A 311 -10.93 -8.05 -14.95
C ALA A 311 -10.58 -8.72 -16.29
N ALA A 312 -9.29 -9.05 -16.50
CA ALA A 312 -8.85 -9.78 -17.69
C ALA A 312 -9.27 -11.26 -17.63
N ALA A 313 -9.15 -11.92 -16.49
CA ALA A 313 -9.58 -13.31 -16.30
C ALA A 313 -11.10 -13.47 -16.44
N ALA A 314 -11.88 -12.46 -16.07
CA ALA A 314 -13.32 -12.42 -16.29
C ALA A 314 -13.64 -12.07 -17.76
N CYS A 315 -13.47 -13.05 -18.68
CA CYS A 315 -13.56 -12.84 -20.12
C CYS A 315 -14.93 -12.37 -20.63
N THR A 316 -16.01 -12.55 -19.86
CA THR A 316 -17.38 -12.19 -20.27
C THR A 316 -17.95 -11.05 -19.42
N THR A 317 -18.82 -10.24 -20.01
CA THR A 317 -19.53 -9.17 -19.30
C THR A 317 -20.31 -9.71 -18.10
N ARG A 318 -20.93 -10.88 -18.22
CA ARG A 318 -21.68 -11.54 -17.14
C ARG A 318 -20.77 -11.86 -15.94
N ARG A 319 -19.57 -12.40 -16.16
CA ARG A 319 -18.59 -12.67 -15.09
C ARG A 319 -18.09 -11.39 -14.43
N ARG A 320 -17.84 -10.35 -15.22
CA ARG A 320 -17.44 -9.02 -14.70
C ARG A 320 -18.53 -8.39 -13.84
N LEU A 321 -19.78 -8.47 -14.26
CA LEU A 321 -20.93 -8.00 -13.47
C LEU A 321 -21.09 -8.80 -12.18
N ALA A 322 -20.92 -10.13 -12.23
CA ALA A 322 -20.97 -10.96 -11.02
C ALA A 322 -19.86 -10.58 -10.03
N LEU A 323 -18.62 -10.39 -10.51
CA LEU A 323 -17.51 -9.91 -9.67
C LEU A 323 -17.79 -8.51 -9.09
N LEU A 324 -18.31 -7.59 -9.90
CA LEU A 324 -18.67 -6.25 -9.43
C LEU A 324 -19.76 -6.32 -8.35
N ALA A 325 -20.79 -7.12 -8.56
CA ALA A 325 -21.85 -7.33 -7.57
C ALA A 325 -21.29 -7.92 -6.27
N ALA A 326 -20.37 -8.90 -6.36
CA ALA A 326 -19.70 -9.46 -5.20
C ALA A 326 -18.83 -8.42 -4.47
N CYS A 327 -18.12 -7.56 -5.20
CA CYS A 327 -17.34 -6.46 -4.63
C CYS A 327 -18.25 -5.47 -3.89
N VAL A 328 -19.36 -5.04 -4.51
CA VAL A 328 -20.33 -4.12 -3.90
C VAL A 328 -20.99 -4.74 -2.68
N ALA A 329 -21.43 -6.00 -2.76
CA ALA A 329 -21.97 -6.71 -1.62
C ALA A 329 -20.95 -6.82 -0.47
N GLY A 330 -19.71 -7.16 -0.79
CA GLY A 330 -18.60 -7.18 0.18
C GLY A 330 -18.34 -5.81 0.80
N GLN A 331 -18.45 -4.72 0.01
CA GLN A 331 -18.30 -3.35 0.52
C GLN A 331 -19.45 -2.98 1.48
N LEU A 332 -20.68 -3.35 1.16
CA LEU A 332 -21.82 -3.13 2.05
C LEU A 332 -21.64 -3.89 3.37
N VAL A 333 -21.24 -5.16 3.30
CA VAL A 333 -20.93 -5.96 4.50
C VAL A 333 -19.80 -5.33 5.30
N TRP A 334 -18.69 -4.94 4.64
CA TRP A 334 -17.55 -4.34 5.33
C TRP A 334 -17.90 -3.01 6.01
N VAL A 335 -18.67 -2.14 5.34
CA VAL A 335 -19.10 -0.87 5.91
C VAL A 335 -20.06 -1.08 7.08
N SER A 336 -21.04 -1.98 6.96
CA SER A 336 -22.04 -2.19 8.01
C SER A 336 -21.50 -2.94 9.22
N TRP A 337 -20.50 -3.83 9.05
CA TRP A 337 -19.98 -4.66 10.16
C TRP A 337 -18.68 -4.13 10.75
N VAL A 338 -17.77 -3.64 9.92
CA VAL A 338 -16.46 -3.20 10.38
C VAL A 338 -16.44 -1.72 10.70
N TRP A 339 -17.27 -0.93 10.01
CA TRP A 339 -17.33 0.52 10.16
C TRP A 339 -18.51 1.01 11.03
N ASP A 340 -19.53 0.17 11.27
CA ASP A 340 -20.66 0.54 12.12
C ASP A 340 -20.29 0.49 13.60
N PHE A 341 -20.18 1.66 14.20
CA PHE A 341 -19.81 1.84 15.61
C PHE A 341 -21.01 1.77 16.57
N GLY A 342 -22.22 1.65 16.06
CA GLY A 342 -23.44 1.67 16.89
C GLY A 342 -23.76 0.34 17.54
N SER A 343 -23.31 -0.77 16.96
CA SER A 343 -23.77 -2.12 17.32
C SER A 343 -22.65 -3.11 17.70
N VAL A 344 -21.37 -2.77 17.50
CA VAL A 344 -20.26 -3.70 17.70
C VAL A 344 -19.28 -3.18 18.74
N SER A 345 -18.98 -4.01 19.75
CA SER A 345 -17.91 -3.75 20.69
C SER A 345 -16.55 -3.62 19.96
N VAL A 346 -15.82 -2.59 20.32
CA VAL A 346 -14.65 -1.95 19.71
C VAL A 346 -13.42 -2.85 19.44
N HIS A 347 -13.54 -4.12 19.17
CA HIS A 347 -12.40 -5.01 18.89
C HIS A 347 -12.01 -5.11 17.40
N TRP A 348 -12.74 -4.44 16.52
CA TRP A 348 -12.52 -4.48 15.06
C TRP A 348 -11.91 -3.17 14.59
N VAL A 349 -10.69 -3.24 14.08
CA VAL A 349 -10.01 -2.09 13.45
C VAL A 349 -10.27 -2.14 11.95
N PRO A 350 -10.94 -1.14 11.36
CA PRO A 350 -11.21 -1.10 9.92
C PRO A 350 -9.97 -0.86 9.08
#